data_fb9a29764bd14e000c2543866c4dc89f
#
_entry.id   fb9a29764bd14e000c2543866c4dc89f
#
_cell.length_a   1.000
_cell.length_b   1.000
_cell.length_c   1.000
_cell.angle_alpha   90.00
_cell.angle_beta   90.00
_cell.angle_gamma   90.00
#
_symmetry.space_group_name_H-M   'P 1'
#
loop_
_entity.id
_entity.type
_entity.pdbx_description
1 polymer ?
#
loop_
_entity_poly.entity_id
_entity_poly.type
_entity_poly.pdbx_seq_one_letter_code
_entity_poly.pdbx_strand_id
1 'polypeptide(L)'
;MVLHGAAALFIPLVLAVVLWYVLITIASYYQRIQIRNTHIPYGIALFLAILTSLFFFFLLIEIIRDNVSEFLVTLPVYQAKLQSFILEAEKIPFVRGIDINELSNQIDLSAIVTAIVGGVNTLTSYTAATMLYTLFILLECRSFNTKIDRLFPDTEKRKKVSGVIQRINTQIQEYVRIQTFVSALTAALVYVLLLLFGVQYAAFWALLTFVLNFIPTIGSMIASVFPPLFALMQFESVAPVLILAVLIVVIQFSIGSILQPRLMGSLLNLSPLAILIGLAFWGTIWGIPGMFLCIPILVIANIIFANFSSTYWISVLLSGNEKVS
;
A
#
# COMPACT_ATOMS: atom_id res chain seq x y z
N MET A 1 -14.57 20.63 1.56
CA MET A 1 -15.11 20.63 2.94
C MET A 1 -15.88 19.35 3.28
N VAL A 2 -16.92 18.93 2.54
CA VAL A 2 -17.74 17.74 2.88
C VAL A 2 -16.90 16.44 2.96
N LEU A 3 -16.06 16.13 1.98
CA LEU A 3 -15.21 14.92 1.97
C LEU A 3 -14.16 14.92 3.07
N HIS A 4 -13.67 16.07 3.50
CA HIS A 4 -12.71 16.17 4.59
C HIS A 4 -13.41 16.02 5.96
N GLY A 5 -14.59 16.62 6.14
CA GLY A 5 -15.39 16.46 7.34
C GLY A 5 -15.96 15.05 7.54
N ALA A 6 -16.17 14.32 6.44
CA ALA A 6 -16.65 12.94 6.46
C ALA A 6 -15.52 11.88 6.39
N ALA A 7 -14.26 12.29 6.46
CA ALA A 7 -13.11 11.38 6.41
C ALA A 7 -13.19 10.25 7.45
N ALA A 8 -13.59 10.57 8.67
CA ALA A 8 -13.75 9.61 9.77
C ALA A 8 -14.75 8.48 9.46
N LEU A 9 -15.71 8.72 8.57
CA LEU A 9 -16.70 7.73 8.14
C LEU A 9 -16.25 7.01 6.86
N PHE A 10 -15.74 7.76 5.87
CA PHE A 10 -15.43 7.19 4.56
C PHE A 10 -14.12 6.40 4.55
N ILE A 11 -13.10 6.82 5.29
CA ILE A 11 -11.82 6.09 5.33
C ILE A 11 -12.02 4.66 5.84
N PRO A 12 -12.66 4.40 7.01
CA PRO A 12 -12.91 3.04 7.46
C PRO A 12 -13.78 2.23 6.50
N LEU A 13 -14.76 2.86 5.84
CA LEU A 13 -15.63 2.20 4.87
C LEU A 13 -14.83 1.70 3.65
N VAL A 14 -13.99 2.56 3.07
CA VAL A 14 -13.19 2.17 1.89
C VAL A 14 -12.09 1.18 2.28
N LEU A 15 -11.48 1.33 3.45
CA LEU A 15 -10.56 0.32 4.00
C LEU A 15 -11.27 -1.03 4.22
N ALA A 16 -12.54 -1.02 4.66
CA ALA A 16 -13.34 -2.23 4.82
C ALA A 16 -13.61 -2.92 3.48
N VAL A 17 -13.86 -2.16 2.41
CA VAL A 17 -13.99 -2.73 1.06
C VAL A 17 -12.69 -3.39 0.61
N VAL A 18 -11.54 -2.74 0.82
CA VAL A 18 -10.23 -3.33 0.48
C VAL A 18 -9.97 -4.58 1.32
N LEU A 19 -10.21 -4.52 2.64
CA LEU A 19 -10.06 -5.68 3.53
C LEU A 19 -10.98 -6.83 3.10
N TRP A 20 -12.21 -6.54 2.71
CA TRP A 20 -13.14 -7.53 2.16
C TRP A 20 -12.57 -8.21 0.91
N TYR A 21 -11.96 -7.45 -0.04
CA TYR A 21 -11.30 -8.03 -1.20
C TYR A 21 -10.08 -8.90 -0.81
N VAL A 22 -9.29 -8.48 0.17
CA VAL A 22 -8.19 -9.28 0.71
C VAL A 22 -8.71 -10.59 1.29
N LEU A 23 -9.76 -10.55 2.13
CA LEU A 23 -10.36 -11.73 2.75
C LEU A 23 -10.91 -12.72 1.71
N ILE A 24 -11.63 -12.23 0.69
CA ILE A 24 -12.13 -13.09 -0.39
C ILE A 24 -10.98 -13.71 -1.19
N THR A 25 -9.94 -12.94 -1.44
CA THR A 25 -8.75 -13.43 -2.14
C THR A 25 -8.08 -14.56 -1.37
N ILE A 26 -7.83 -14.36 -0.06
CA ILE A 26 -7.25 -15.41 0.81
C ILE A 26 -8.19 -16.62 0.90
N ALA A 27 -9.50 -16.40 1.08
CA ALA A 27 -10.47 -17.47 1.11
C ALA A 27 -10.47 -18.29 -0.20
N SER A 28 -10.32 -17.63 -1.35
CA SER A 28 -10.23 -18.31 -2.64
C SER A 28 -9.00 -19.21 -2.77
N TYR A 29 -7.88 -18.84 -2.14
CA TYR A 29 -6.71 -19.72 -2.07
C TYR A 29 -6.98 -20.94 -1.19
N TYR A 30 -7.61 -20.77 -0.03
CA TYR A 30 -7.98 -21.91 0.82
C TYR A 30 -8.95 -22.86 0.13
N GLN A 31 -9.91 -22.37 -0.66
CA GLN A 31 -10.83 -23.21 -1.43
C GLN A 31 -10.14 -24.06 -2.52
N ARG A 32 -8.96 -23.64 -3.01
CA ARG A 32 -8.19 -24.43 -3.98
C ARG A 32 -7.47 -25.60 -3.36
N ILE A 33 -7.30 -25.61 -2.03
CA ILE A 33 -6.67 -26.71 -1.31
C ILE A 33 -7.64 -27.89 -1.26
N GLN A 34 -7.24 -29.00 -1.84
CA GLN A 34 -7.98 -30.26 -1.75
C GLN A 34 -7.50 -31.08 -0.54
N ILE A 35 -8.40 -31.33 0.40
CA ILE A 35 -8.15 -32.22 1.52
C ILE A 35 -8.99 -33.48 1.32
N ARG A 36 -8.35 -34.63 1.15
CA ARG A 36 -9.03 -35.94 0.96
C ARG A 36 -10.08 -35.93 -0.16
N ASN A 37 -9.77 -35.34 -1.32
CA ASN A 37 -10.67 -35.24 -2.47
C ASN A 37 -11.89 -34.32 -2.31
N THR A 38 -11.96 -33.50 -1.26
CA THR A 38 -13.01 -32.49 -1.05
C THR A 38 -12.41 -31.11 -0.98
N HIS A 39 -13.05 -30.14 -1.63
CA HIS A 39 -12.67 -28.73 -1.49
C HIS A 39 -13.16 -28.16 -0.15
N ILE A 40 -12.39 -27.26 0.44
CA ILE A 40 -12.78 -26.59 1.68
C ILE A 40 -14.06 -25.76 1.42
N PRO A 41 -15.14 -25.96 2.19
CA PRO A 41 -16.37 -25.15 2.07
C PRO A 41 -16.08 -23.66 2.26
N TYR A 42 -16.79 -22.82 1.50
CA TYR A 42 -16.58 -21.36 1.51
C TYR A 42 -16.59 -20.75 2.92
N GLY A 43 -17.51 -21.19 3.80
CA GLY A 43 -17.58 -20.69 5.18
C GLY A 43 -16.32 -20.97 6.00
N ILE A 44 -15.76 -22.17 5.87
CA ILE A 44 -14.51 -22.54 6.54
C ILE A 44 -13.32 -21.77 5.93
N ALA A 45 -13.25 -21.66 4.60
CA ALA A 45 -12.23 -20.91 3.90
C ALA A 45 -12.24 -19.42 4.30
N LEU A 46 -13.42 -18.82 4.43
CA LEU A 46 -13.57 -17.43 4.88
C LEU A 46 -13.17 -17.28 6.36
N PHE A 47 -13.55 -18.21 7.23
CA PHE A 47 -13.12 -18.20 8.63
C PHE A 47 -11.61 -18.30 8.76
N LEU A 48 -10.97 -19.19 8.00
CA LEU A 48 -9.50 -19.30 7.96
C LEU A 48 -8.85 -18.01 7.42
N ALA A 49 -9.45 -17.39 6.41
CA ALA A 49 -8.96 -16.12 5.87
C ALA A 49 -9.03 -14.99 6.92
N ILE A 50 -10.09 -14.92 7.70
CA ILE A 50 -10.24 -13.96 8.81
C ILE A 50 -9.15 -14.22 9.86
N LEU A 51 -8.97 -15.47 10.30
CA LEU A 51 -7.94 -15.81 11.29
C LEU A 51 -6.53 -15.47 10.78
N THR A 52 -6.23 -15.79 9.53
CA THR A 52 -4.95 -15.48 8.91
C THR A 52 -4.72 -13.97 8.86
N SER A 53 -5.73 -13.20 8.46
CA SER A 53 -5.64 -11.72 8.38
C SER A 53 -5.46 -11.10 9.77
N LEU A 54 -6.18 -11.59 10.78
CA LEU A 54 -6.03 -11.13 12.17
C LEU A 54 -4.63 -11.47 12.72
N PHE A 55 -4.13 -12.68 12.43
CA PHE A 55 -2.78 -13.09 12.84
C PHE A 55 -1.71 -12.18 12.24
N PHE A 56 -1.78 -11.93 10.92
CA PHE A 56 -0.86 -11.00 10.26
C PHE A 56 -0.99 -9.57 10.81
N PHE A 57 -2.20 -9.10 11.04
CA PHE A 57 -2.42 -7.77 11.59
C PHE A 57 -1.82 -7.62 13.00
N PHE A 58 -1.98 -8.64 13.83
CA PHE A 58 -1.40 -8.66 15.18
C PHE A 58 0.12 -8.68 15.13
N LEU A 59 0.69 -9.53 14.27
CA LEU A 59 2.13 -9.62 14.05
C LEU A 59 2.72 -8.29 13.54
N LEU A 60 1.99 -7.59 12.66
CA LEU A 60 2.36 -6.27 12.17
C LEU A 60 2.42 -5.24 13.32
N ILE A 61 1.39 -5.19 14.16
CA ILE A 61 1.33 -4.26 15.30
C ILE A 61 2.48 -4.55 16.27
N GLU A 62 2.75 -5.82 16.57
CA GLU A 62 3.82 -6.22 17.50
C GLU A 62 5.20 -5.80 16.97
N ILE A 63 5.52 -6.13 15.70
CA ILE A 63 6.77 -5.70 15.08
C ILE A 63 6.92 -4.17 15.10
N ILE A 64 5.87 -3.42 14.77
CA ILE A 64 5.93 -1.96 14.78
C ILE A 64 6.15 -1.44 16.20
N ARG A 65 5.37 -1.93 17.15
CA ARG A 65 5.43 -1.46 18.55
C ARG A 65 6.81 -1.67 19.16
N ASP A 66 7.37 -2.86 19.03
CA ASP A 66 8.64 -3.22 19.63
C ASP A 66 9.79 -2.44 18.97
N ASN A 67 9.83 -2.42 17.66
CA ASN A 67 10.89 -1.71 16.93
C ASN A 67 10.80 -0.18 17.07
N VAL A 68 9.60 0.40 17.08
CA VAL A 68 9.43 1.84 17.25
C VAL A 68 9.84 2.27 18.67
N SER A 69 9.46 1.53 19.70
CA SER A 69 9.82 1.87 21.08
C SER A 69 11.34 1.84 21.28
N GLU A 70 12.03 0.84 20.77
CA GLU A 70 13.49 0.73 20.82
C GLU A 70 14.18 1.80 19.98
N PHE A 71 13.64 2.09 18.79
CA PHE A 71 14.17 3.15 17.93
C PHE A 71 14.07 4.54 18.57
N LEU A 72 12.95 4.86 19.24
CA LEU A 72 12.79 6.13 19.96
C LEU A 72 13.82 6.32 21.07
N VAL A 73 14.20 5.24 21.77
CA VAL A 73 15.24 5.28 22.82
C VAL A 73 16.62 5.54 22.20
N THR A 74 16.91 5.00 21.03
CA THR A 74 18.21 5.13 20.37
C THR A 74 18.31 6.35 19.45
N LEU A 75 17.18 7.02 19.17
CA LEU A 75 17.09 8.18 18.28
C LEU A 75 18.12 9.30 18.57
N PRO A 76 18.35 9.73 19.85
CA PRO A 76 19.35 10.76 20.13
C PRO A 76 20.77 10.37 19.70
N VAL A 77 21.13 9.09 19.82
CA VAL A 77 22.43 8.57 19.41
C VAL A 77 22.59 8.67 17.87
N TYR A 78 21.52 8.32 17.15
CA TYR A 78 21.51 8.40 15.68
C TYR A 78 21.54 9.85 15.19
N GLN A 79 20.85 10.76 15.86
CA GLN A 79 20.91 12.20 15.54
C GLN A 79 22.33 12.76 15.71
N ALA A 80 23.02 12.41 16.81
CA ALA A 80 24.39 12.82 17.04
C ALA A 80 25.36 12.27 15.98
N LYS A 81 25.18 11.00 15.58
CA LYS A 81 25.98 10.40 14.49
C LYS A 81 25.70 11.06 13.14
N LEU A 82 24.45 11.36 12.82
CA LEU A 82 24.11 12.06 11.59
C LEU A 82 24.80 13.42 11.52
N GLN A 83 24.79 14.18 12.60
CA GLN A 83 25.49 15.45 12.69
C GLN A 83 27.01 15.31 12.48
N SER A 84 27.64 14.28 13.07
CA SER A 84 29.07 14.03 12.86
C SER A 84 29.39 13.68 11.40
N PHE A 85 28.58 12.89 10.72
CA PHE A 85 28.72 12.58 9.29
C PHE A 85 28.59 13.83 8.42
N ILE A 86 27.67 14.73 8.75
CA ILE A 86 27.46 15.99 8.04
C ILE A 86 28.72 16.86 8.16
N LEU A 87 29.28 17.00 9.36
CA LEU A 87 30.51 17.73 9.60
C LEU A 87 31.74 17.14 8.88
N GLU A 88 31.78 15.81 8.71
CA GLU A 88 32.80 15.15 7.91
C GLU A 88 32.58 15.34 6.40
N ALA A 89 31.37 15.32 5.93
CA ALA A 89 31.00 15.54 4.54
C ALA A 89 31.37 16.98 4.07
N GLU A 90 31.25 17.98 4.95
CA GLU A 90 31.68 19.36 4.67
C GLU A 90 33.17 19.49 4.35
N LYS A 91 34.01 18.55 4.79
CA LYS A 91 35.45 18.54 4.49
C LYS A 91 35.74 18.10 3.04
N ILE A 92 34.79 17.48 2.36
CA ILE A 92 34.90 16.99 0.99
C ILE A 92 34.74 18.19 0.02
N PRO A 93 35.72 18.46 -0.86
CA PRO A 93 35.69 19.65 -1.73
C PRO A 93 34.48 19.73 -2.67
N PHE A 94 33.93 18.57 -3.07
CA PHE A 94 32.76 18.47 -3.95
C PHE A 94 31.45 18.89 -3.26
N VAL A 95 31.39 18.84 -1.94
CA VAL A 95 30.18 19.06 -1.12
C VAL A 95 30.11 20.48 -0.57
N ARG A 96 31.20 21.24 -0.63
CA ARG A 96 31.30 22.62 -0.12
C ARG A 96 30.34 23.65 -0.73
N GLY A 97 29.63 23.30 -1.81
CA GLY A 97 28.64 24.18 -2.45
C GLY A 97 27.20 23.90 -2.00
N ILE A 98 26.95 22.88 -1.16
CA ILE A 98 25.65 22.53 -0.65
C ILE A 98 25.63 22.95 0.82
N ASP A 99 24.67 23.77 1.21
CA ASP A 99 24.48 24.12 2.62
C ASP A 99 23.91 22.92 3.38
N ILE A 100 24.86 22.04 3.81
CA ILE A 100 24.52 20.77 4.47
C ILE A 100 23.89 21.02 5.84
N ASN A 101 24.21 22.16 6.49
CA ASN A 101 23.60 22.54 7.75
C ASN A 101 22.12 22.86 7.58
N GLU A 102 21.72 23.49 6.46
CA GLU A 102 20.32 23.70 6.12
C GLU A 102 19.62 22.36 5.83
N LEU A 103 20.29 21.45 5.11
CA LEU A 103 19.78 20.12 4.83
C LEU A 103 19.65 19.27 6.12
N SER A 104 20.59 19.37 7.06
CA SER A 104 20.53 18.64 8.34
C SER A 104 19.40 19.11 9.23
N ASN A 105 19.15 20.41 9.24
CA ASN A 105 18.05 21.00 9.99
C ASN A 105 16.67 20.67 9.39
N GLN A 106 16.63 20.33 8.10
CA GLN A 106 15.42 19.89 7.41
C GLN A 106 15.14 18.38 7.61
N ILE A 107 16.16 17.56 7.91
CA ILE A 107 15.98 16.13 8.21
C ILE A 107 15.68 15.96 9.70
N ASP A 108 14.45 16.24 10.08
CA ASP A 108 13.98 15.94 11.44
C ASP A 108 13.56 14.46 11.53
N LEU A 109 14.50 13.63 12.00
CA LEU A 109 14.25 12.20 12.24
C LEU A 109 13.12 11.98 13.24
N SER A 110 12.94 12.89 14.21
CA SER A 110 11.85 12.78 15.18
C SER A 110 10.50 13.06 14.54
N ALA A 111 10.42 14.01 13.59
CA ALA A 111 9.22 14.26 12.80
C ALA A 111 8.84 13.06 11.94
N ILE A 112 9.84 12.39 11.32
CA ILE A 112 9.62 11.18 10.51
C ILE A 112 9.07 10.04 11.38
N VAL A 113 9.70 9.77 12.53
CA VAL A 113 9.22 8.74 13.46
C VAL A 113 7.83 9.08 13.99
N THR A 114 7.61 10.35 14.35
CA THR A 114 6.29 10.82 14.81
C THR A 114 5.23 10.65 13.72
N ALA A 115 5.57 10.90 12.45
CA ALA A 115 4.67 10.68 11.33
C ALA A 115 4.34 9.19 11.13
N ILE A 116 5.32 8.29 11.27
CA ILE A 116 5.12 6.83 11.21
C ILE A 116 4.22 6.38 12.37
N VAL A 117 4.54 6.78 13.60
CA VAL A 117 3.74 6.46 14.79
C VAL A 117 2.33 7.03 14.67
N GLY A 118 2.20 8.27 14.22
CA GLY A 118 0.92 8.92 13.96
C GLY A 118 0.08 8.18 12.91
N GLY A 119 0.73 7.70 11.85
CA GLY A 119 0.11 6.86 10.82
C GLY A 119 -0.41 5.53 11.38
N VAL A 120 0.40 4.86 12.20
CA VAL A 120 0.00 3.60 12.88
C VAL A 120 -1.16 3.84 13.84
N ASN A 121 -1.10 4.89 14.66
CA ASN A 121 -2.18 5.25 15.58
C ASN A 121 -3.48 5.58 14.82
N THR A 122 -3.38 6.26 13.69
CA THR A 122 -4.52 6.56 12.82
C THR A 122 -5.15 5.28 12.25
N LEU A 123 -4.33 4.36 11.72
CA LEU A 123 -4.80 3.06 11.24
C LEU A 123 -5.44 2.25 12.38
N THR A 124 -4.84 2.24 13.56
CA THR A 124 -5.39 1.55 14.74
C THR A 124 -6.72 2.14 15.16
N SER A 125 -6.87 3.46 15.13
CA SER A 125 -8.13 4.14 15.47
C SER A 125 -9.28 3.78 14.52
N TYR A 126 -8.97 3.53 13.25
CA TYR A 126 -9.97 3.11 12.25
C TYR A 126 -10.25 1.60 12.27
N THR A 127 -9.46 0.80 12.97
CA THR A 127 -9.54 -0.68 12.91
C THR A 127 -10.92 -1.20 13.33
N ALA A 128 -11.46 -0.72 14.46
CA ALA A 128 -12.76 -1.17 14.96
C ALA A 128 -13.90 -0.87 13.97
N ALA A 129 -13.94 0.35 13.42
CA ALA A 129 -14.92 0.75 12.44
C ALA A 129 -14.74 -0.04 11.11
N THR A 130 -13.50 -0.23 10.67
CA THR A 130 -13.16 -1.03 9.48
C THR A 130 -13.61 -2.48 9.63
N MET A 131 -13.36 -3.11 10.79
CA MET A 131 -13.80 -4.48 11.07
C MET A 131 -15.33 -4.59 11.09
N LEU A 132 -16.01 -3.62 11.71
CA LEU A 132 -17.45 -3.57 11.74
C LEU A 132 -18.05 -3.46 10.33
N TYR A 133 -17.55 -2.52 9.53
CA TYR A 133 -17.99 -2.37 8.14
C TYR A 133 -17.68 -3.59 7.29
N THR A 134 -16.50 -4.21 7.46
CA THR A 134 -16.15 -5.45 6.76
C THR A 134 -17.13 -6.57 7.10
N LEU A 135 -17.49 -6.72 8.36
CA LEU A 135 -18.49 -7.69 8.79
C LEU A 135 -19.84 -7.43 8.12
N PHE A 136 -20.32 -6.18 8.11
CA PHE A 136 -21.58 -5.84 7.42
C PHE A 136 -21.50 -6.10 5.91
N ILE A 137 -20.38 -5.76 5.26
CA ILE A 137 -20.17 -6.04 3.82
C ILE A 137 -20.26 -7.56 3.58
N LEU A 138 -19.59 -8.39 4.40
CA LEU A 138 -19.61 -9.85 4.28
C LEU A 138 -21.03 -10.42 4.44
N LEU A 139 -21.83 -9.88 5.37
CA LEU A 139 -23.21 -10.29 5.56
C LEU A 139 -24.11 -9.86 4.39
N GLU A 140 -23.89 -8.64 3.88
CA GLU A 140 -24.69 -8.04 2.83
C GLU A 140 -24.43 -8.62 1.45
N CYS A 141 -23.19 -9.05 1.18
CA CYS A 141 -22.80 -9.64 -0.12
C CYS A 141 -23.69 -10.80 -0.58
N ARG A 142 -24.26 -11.56 0.35
CA ARG A 142 -25.15 -12.68 0.01
C ARG A 142 -26.46 -12.23 -0.63
N SER A 143 -26.99 -11.09 -0.20
CA SER A 143 -28.25 -10.52 -0.69
C SER A 143 -28.09 -9.53 -1.84
N PHE A 144 -26.84 -9.20 -2.19
CA PHE A 144 -26.54 -8.14 -3.15
C PHE A 144 -27.11 -8.44 -4.56
N ASN A 145 -26.94 -9.66 -5.06
CA ASN A 145 -27.49 -10.07 -6.36
C ASN A 145 -29.01 -9.99 -6.38
N THR A 146 -29.68 -10.43 -5.31
CA THR A 146 -31.15 -10.37 -5.19
C THR A 146 -31.65 -8.91 -5.18
N LYS A 147 -30.87 -8.00 -4.58
CA LYS A 147 -31.22 -6.56 -4.59
C LYS A 147 -31.09 -5.97 -6.00
N ILE A 148 -30.02 -6.33 -6.75
CA ILE A 148 -29.85 -5.90 -8.15
C ILE A 148 -31.03 -6.39 -9.00
N ASP A 149 -31.44 -7.66 -8.84
CA ASP A 149 -32.57 -8.23 -9.57
C ASP A 149 -33.88 -7.47 -9.32
N ARG A 150 -34.09 -7.01 -8.10
CA ARG A 150 -35.28 -6.21 -7.73
C ARG A 150 -35.18 -4.75 -8.18
N LEU A 151 -34.01 -4.13 -8.15
CA LEU A 151 -33.79 -2.75 -8.55
C LEU A 151 -33.90 -2.55 -10.07
N PHE A 152 -33.50 -3.57 -10.84
CA PHE A 152 -33.49 -3.53 -12.30
C PHE A 152 -34.36 -4.65 -12.88
N PRO A 153 -35.70 -4.46 -12.97
CA PRO A 153 -36.62 -5.46 -13.52
C PRO A 153 -36.36 -5.70 -15.02
N ASP A 154 -35.82 -4.67 -15.73
CA ASP A 154 -35.45 -4.77 -17.13
C ASP A 154 -34.18 -5.63 -17.27
N THR A 155 -34.28 -6.72 -18.03
CA THR A 155 -33.22 -7.72 -18.23
C THR A 155 -31.97 -7.12 -18.87
N GLU A 156 -32.10 -6.20 -19.81
CA GLU A 156 -30.94 -5.58 -20.48
C GLU A 156 -30.20 -4.63 -19.54
N LYS A 157 -30.90 -3.78 -18.80
CA LYS A 157 -30.30 -2.89 -17.81
C LYS A 157 -29.65 -3.68 -16.70
N ARG A 158 -30.29 -4.76 -16.22
CA ARG A 158 -29.75 -5.66 -15.20
C ARG A 158 -28.44 -6.31 -15.65
N LYS A 159 -28.38 -6.87 -16.88
CA LYS A 159 -27.15 -7.46 -17.44
C LYS A 159 -26.04 -6.43 -17.52
N LYS A 160 -26.35 -5.21 -17.96
CA LYS A 160 -25.35 -4.12 -18.04
C LYS A 160 -24.78 -3.78 -16.65
N VAL A 161 -25.64 -3.55 -15.66
CA VAL A 161 -25.21 -3.22 -14.28
C VAL A 161 -24.42 -4.37 -13.64
N SER A 162 -24.92 -5.61 -13.75
CA SER A 162 -24.22 -6.78 -13.24
C SER A 162 -22.85 -6.97 -13.91
N GLY A 163 -22.74 -6.70 -15.22
CA GLY A 163 -21.47 -6.74 -15.94
C GLY A 163 -20.46 -5.70 -15.43
N VAL A 164 -20.92 -4.47 -15.15
CA VAL A 164 -20.07 -3.41 -14.57
C VAL A 164 -19.56 -3.82 -13.20
N ILE A 165 -20.44 -4.30 -12.32
CA ILE A 165 -20.08 -4.73 -10.97
C ILE A 165 -19.11 -5.91 -11.02
N GLN A 166 -19.34 -6.88 -11.92
CA GLN A 166 -18.43 -8.01 -12.08
C GLN A 166 -17.04 -7.58 -12.56
N ARG A 167 -16.96 -6.62 -13.49
CA ARG A 167 -15.68 -6.03 -13.93
C ARG A 167 -14.95 -5.37 -12.78
N ILE A 168 -15.63 -4.53 -11.99
CA ILE A 168 -15.06 -3.89 -10.80
C ILE A 168 -14.51 -4.95 -9.85
N ASN A 169 -15.32 -5.95 -9.50
CA ASN A 169 -14.91 -7.01 -8.59
C ASN A 169 -13.67 -7.76 -9.09
N THR A 170 -13.66 -8.15 -10.36
CA THR A 170 -12.54 -8.89 -10.95
C THR A 170 -11.27 -8.03 -10.96
N GLN A 171 -11.35 -6.78 -11.43
CA GLN A 171 -10.17 -5.92 -11.54
C GLN A 171 -9.60 -5.55 -10.16
N ILE A 172 -10.45 -5.24 -9.18
CA ILE A 172 -9.97 -4.93 -7.82
C ILE A 172 -9.36 -6.16 -7.14
N GLN A 173 -9.99 -7.34 -7.25
CA GLN A 173 -9.41 -8.57 -6.69
C GLN A 173 -8.06 -8.88 -7.30
N GLU A 174 -7.94 -8.75 -8.61
CA GLU A 174 -6.69 -9.02 -9.32
C GLU A 174 -5.60 -7.99 -8.95
N TYR A 175 -5.96 -6.70 -8.88
CA TYR A 175 -5.08 -5.66 -8.38
C TYR A 175 -4.57 -5.96 -6.97
N VAL A 176 -5.48 -6.22 -6.02
CA VAL A 176 -5.12 -6.53 -4.63
C VAL A 176 -4.21 -7.75 -4.55
N ARG A 177 -4.51 -8.81 -5.33
CA ARG A 177 -3.69 -10.03 -5.39
C ARG A 177 -2.27 -9.75 -5.89
N ILE A 178 -2.14 -9.06 -7.02
CA ILE A 178 -0.84 -8.75 -7.62
C ILE A 178 -0.06 -7.79 -6.71
N GLN A 179 -0.71 -6.74 -6.20
CA GLN A 179 -0.09 -5.75 -5.33
C GLN A 179 0.42 -6.38 -4.04
N THR A 180 -0.38 -7.23 -3.40
CA THR A 180 0.04 -7.96 -2.19
C THR A 180 1.23 -8.86 -2.47
N PHE A 181 1.21 -9.61 -3.58
CA PHE A 181 2.31 -10.47 -3.97
C PHE A 181 3.60 -9.69 -4.23
N VAL A 182 3.52 -8.62 -5.03
CA VAL A 182 4.67 -7.77 -5.38
C VAL A 182 5.24 -7.10 -4.11
N SER A 183 4.39 -6.57 -3.25
CA SER A 183 4.80 -5.96 -1.99
C SER A 183 5.46 -6.97 -1.05
N ALA A 184 4.90 -8.18 -0.93
CA ALA A 184 5.47 -9.25 -0.11
C ALA A 184 6.84 -9.71 -0.64
N LEU A 185 6.97 -9.87 -1.96
CA LEU A 185 8.23 -10.24 -2.60
C LEU A 185 9.30 -9.16 -2.39
N THR A 186 8.95 -7.88 -2.58
CA THR A 186 9.87 -6.76 -2.35
C THR A 186 10.31 -6.72 -0.90
N ALA A 187 9.37 -6.81 0.03
CA ALA A 187 9.65 -6.78 1.46
C ALA A 187 10.54 -7.97 1.89
N ALA A 188 10.29 -9.17 1.36
CA ALA A 188 11.10 -10.35 1.65
C ALA A 188 12.54 -10.19 1.15
N LEU A 189 12.74 -9.68 -0.07
CA LEU A 189 14.07 -9.43 -0.63
C LEU A 189 14.81 -8.34 0.14
N VAL A 190 14.13 -7.24 0.49
CA VAL A 190 14.69 -6.18 1.32
C VAL A 190 15.04 -6.71 2.71
N TYR A 191 14.17 -7.53 3.33
CA TYR A 191 14.45 -8.14 4.62
C TYR A 191 15.72 -8.99 4.62
N VAL A 192 15.83 -9.89 3.64
CA VAL A 192 17.03 -10.74 3.48
C VAL A 192 18.28 -9.88 3.26
N LEU A 193 18.18 -8.85 2.44
CA LEU A 193 19.29 -7.93 2.18
C LEU A 193 19.72 -7.21 3.46
N LEU A 194 18.78 -6.67 4.23
CA LEU A 194 19.06 -5.98 5.49
C LEU A 194 19.69 -6.91 6.53
N LEU A 195 19.25 -8.18 6.60
CA LEU A 195 19.88 -9.18 7.46
C LEU A 195 21.32 -9.50 7.05
N LEU A 196 21.58 -9.66 5.76
CA LEU A 196 22.93 -9.93 5.23
C LEU A 196 23.91 -8.80 5.53
N PHE A 197 23.43 -7.56 5.55
CA PHE A 197 24.23 -6.41 5.92
C PHE A 197 24.29 -6.16 7.43
N GLY A 198 23.53 -6.89 8.23
CA GLY A 198 23.47 -6.70 9.69
C GLY A 198 22.80 -5.39 10.11
N VAL A 199 21.86 -4.89 9.29
CA VAL A 199 21.10 -3.66 9.60
C VAL A 199 20.10 -3.94 10.71
N GLN A 200 20.12 -3.12 11.76
CA GLN A 200 19.17 -3.20 12.87
C GLN A 200 17.74 -2.92 12.38
N TYR A 201 16.77 -3.48 13.09
CA TYR A 201 15.34 -3.31 12.75
C TYR A 201 14.97 -3.79 11.34
N ALA A 202 15.68 -4.79 10.80
CA ALA A 202 15.44 -5.31 9.44
C ALA A 202 13.97 -5.70 9.20
N ALA A 203 13.31 -6.33 10.18
CA ALA A 203 11.90 -6.70 10.09
C ALA A 203 10.98 -5.48 10.00
N PHE A 204 11.26 -4.44 10.76
CA PHE A 204 10.50 -3.17 10.71
C PHE A 204 10.63 -2.49 9.34
N TRP A 205 11.85 -2.37 8.80
CA TRP A 205 12.09 -1.75 7.51
C TRP A 205 11.46 -2.55 6.36
N ALA A 206 11.54 -3.88 6.42
CA ALA A 206 10.89 -4.75 5.45
C ALA A 206 9.37 -4.62 5.50
N LEU A 207 8.79 -4.58 6.70
CA LEU A 207 7.37 -4.37 6.91
C LEU A 207 6.91 -3.00 6.39
N LEU A 208 7.67 -1.95 6.71
CA LEU A 208 7.40 -0.61 6.21
C LEU A 208 7.44 -0.59 4.67
N THR A 209 8.42 -1.28 4.06
CA THR A 209 8.49 -1.47 2.60
C THR A 209 7.23 -2.17 2.06
N PHE A 210 6.75 -3.23 2.73
CA PHE A 210 5.51 -3.91 2.35
C PHE A 210 4.31 -2.96 2.31
N VAL A 211 4.12 -2.19 3.37
CA VAL A 211 2.98 -1.25 3.49
C VAL A 211 3.11 -0.10 2.51
N LEU A 212 4.29 0.51 2.43
CA LEU A 212 4.53 1.66 1.55
C LEU A 212 4.38 1.31 0.07
N ASN A 213 4.71 0.10 -0.36
CA ASN A 213 4.55 -0.32 -1.75
C ASN A 213 3.10 -0.25 -2.26
N PHE A 214 2.10 -0.21 -1.38
CA PHE A 214 0.72 0.04 -1.80
C PHE A 214 0.47 1.49 -2.25
N ILE A 215 1.37 2.43 -1.89
CA ILE A 215 1.31 3.81 -2.35
C ILE A 215 2.18 3.95 -3.60
N PRO A 216 1.60 4.14 -4.81
CA PRO A 216 2.36 4.17 -6.04
C PRO A 216 3.47 5.24 -6.02
N THR A 217 4.62 4.93 -6.57
CA THR A 217 5.80 5.79 -6.70
C THR A 217 6.33 6.37 -5.39
N ILE A 218 5.53 7.11 -4.62
CA ILE A 218 5.94 7.74 -3.36
C ILE A 218 6.36 6.68 -2.34
N GLY A 219 5.59 5.61 -2.22
CA GLY A 219 5.88 4.55 -1.26
C GLY A 219 7.19 3.82 -1.55
N SER A 220 7.45 3.48 -2.81
CA SER A 220 8.70 2.84 -3.22
C SER A 220 9.91 3.76 -3.06
N MET A 221 9.77 5.08 -3.29
CA MET A 221 10.84 6.05 -3.04
C MET A 221 11.19 6.11 -1.55
N ILE A 222 10.20 6.27 -0.69
CA ILE A 222 10.38 6.29 0.77
C ILE A 222 11.03 4.99 1.24
N ALA A 223 10.49 3.84 0.81
CA ALA A 223 11.02 2.51 1.16
C ALA A 223 12.47 2.28 0.68
N SER A 224 12.90 2.95 -0.39
CA SER A 224 14.28 2.85 -0.89
C SER A 224 15.26 3.73 -0.13
N VAL A 225 14.82 4.86 0.40
CA VAL A 225 15.69 5.87 1.03
C VAL A 225 15.91 5.59 2.51
N PHE A 226 14.85 5.23 3.26
CA PHE A 226 14.94 5.16 4.72
C PHE A 226 15.87 4.06 5.25
N PRO A 227 15.85 2.80 4.77
CA PRO A 227 16.74 1.78 5.28
C PRO A 227 18.24 2.10 5.09
N PRO A 228 18.71 2.61 3.91
CA PRO A 228 20.09 3.05 3.75
C PRO A 228 20.44 4.27 4.62
N LEU A 229 19.50 5.23 4.75
CA LEU A 229 19.70 6.40 5.62
C LEU A 229 19.90 5.96 7.08
N PHE A 230 19.11 4.99 7.53
CA PHE A 230 19.27 4.40 8.85
C PHE A 230 20.61 3.65 8.98
N ALA A 231 20.97 2.85 7.98
CA ALA A 231 22.24 2.13 7.93
C ALA A 231 23.46 3.08 7.98
N LEU A 232 23.35 4.29 7.40
CA LEU A 232 24.39 5.32 7.46
C LEU A 232 24.69 5.73 8.92
N MET A 233 23.67 5.78 9.76
CA MET A 233 23.83 6.11 11.17
C MET A 233 24.31 4.93 12.02
N GLN A 234 24.13 3.69 11.54
CA GLN A 234 24.56 2.47 12.22
C GLN A 234 26.02 2.15 11.92
N PHE A 235 26.45 2.25 10.66
CA PHE A 235 27.79 1.85 10.22
C PHE A 235 28.78 3.00 10.35
N GLU A 236 30.06 2.64 10.59
CA GLU A 236 31.17 3.60 10.60
C GLU A 236 31.69 3.93 9.20
N SER A 237 31.45 3.03 8.23
CA SER A 237 31.90 3.17 6.84
C SER A 237 30.73 3.42 5.90
N VAL A 238 30.91 4.37 4.98
CA VAL A 238 29.91 4.72 3.96
C VAL A 238 29.81 3.66 2.85
N ALA A 239 30.90 2.92 2.58
CA ALA A 239 30.92 1.96 1.47
C ALA A 239 29.85 0.86 1.53
N PRO A 240 29.62 0.14 2.66
CA PRO A 240 28.54 -0.84 2.74
C PRO A 240 27.16 -0.19 2.62
N VAL A 241 26.98 1.06 3.05
CA VAL A 241 25.71 1.78 2.93
C VAL A 241 25.39 2.09 1.46
N LEU A 242 26.38 2.53 0.69
CA LEU A 242 26.19 2.78 -0.75
C LEU A 242 25.84 1.50 -1.50
N ILE A 243 26.50 0.38 -1.18
CA ILE A 243 26.20 -0.92 -1.78
C ILE A 243 24.76 -1.34 -1.42
N LEU A 244 24.38 -1.20 -0.15
CA LEU A 244 23.02 -1.48 0.32
C LEU A 244 21.97 -0.63 -0.42
N ALA A 245 22.22 0.68 -0.55
CA ALA A 245 21.32 1.61 -1.24
C ALA A 245 21.13 1.21 -2.70
N VAL A 246 22.22 0.92 -3.42
CA VAL A 246 22.18 0.48 -4.82
C VAL A 246 21.37 -0.83 -4.93
N LEU A 247 21.61 -1.81 -4.06
CA LEU A 247 20.92 -3.08 -4.10
C LEU A 247 19.40 -2.93 -3.80
N ILE A 248 19.02 -2.08 -2.85
CA ILE A 248 17.61 -1.78 -2.58
C ILE A 248 16.96 -1.12 -3.81
N VAL A 249 17.63 -0.14 -4.43
CA VAL A 249 17.14 0.51 -5.67
C VAL A 249 17.00 -0.50 -6.80
N VAL A 250 17.95 -1.42 -6.97
CA VAL A 250 17.89 -2.49 -7.98
C VAL A 250 16.69 -3.40 -7.74
N ILE A 251 16.43 -3.81 -6.47
CA ILE A 251 15.25 -4.60 -6.11
C ILE A 251 13.97 -3.84 -6.45
N GLN A 252 13.85 -2.59 -6.00
CA GLN A 252 12.67 -1.76 -6.24
C GLN A 252 12.42 -1.51 -7.72
N PHE A 253 13.47 -1.20 -8.49
CA PHE A 253 13.36 -1.02 -9.93
C PHE A 253 12.97 -2.31 -10.65
N SER A 254 13.62 -3.43 -10.33
CA SER A 254 13.34 -4.73 -10.95
C SER A 254 11.91 -5.18 -10.70
N ILE A 255 11.41 -5.00 -9.49
CA ILE A 255 10.06 -5.40 -9.14
C ILE A 255 9.04 -4.35 -9.61
N GLY A 256 9.23 -3.07 -9.27
CA GLY A 256 8.25 -2.02 -9.55
C GLY A 256 8.15 -1.64 -11.03
N SER A 257 9.29 -1.60 -11.75
CA SER A 257 9.32 -1.15 -13.15
C SER A 257 9.29 -2.30 -14.16
N ILE A 258 9.62 -3.55 -13.76
CA ILE A 258 9.67 -4.68 -14.70
C ILE A 258 8.63 -5.74 -14.34
N LEU A 259 8.66 -6.27 -13.11
CA LEU A 259 7.80 -7.39 -12.72
C LEU A 259 6.34 -6.94 -12.55
N GLN A 260 6.10 -5.87 -11.82
CA GLN A 260 4.76 -5.37 -11.53
C GLN A 260 3.96 -5.01 -12.81
N PRO A 261 4.49 -4.25 -13.78
CA PRO A 261 3.81 -3.99 -15.03
C PRO A 261 3.53 -5.26 -15.84
N ARG A 262 4.46 -6.23 -15.84
CA ARG A 262 4.24 -7.52 -16.52
C ARG A 262 3.11 -8.34 -15.90
N LEU A 263 2.99 -8.33 -14.58
CA LEU A 263 1.91 -9.03 -13.87
C LEU A 263 0.56 -8.32 -14.01
N MET A 264 0.57 -6.99 -13.97
CA MET A 264 -0.65 -6.19 -14.11
C MET A 264 -1.16 -6.09 -15.55
N GLY A 265 -0.27 -6.15 -16.55
CA GLY A 265 -0.63 -6.07 -17.96
C GLY A 265 -1.54 -4.86 -18.26
N SER A 266 -2.69 -5.12 -18.89
CA SER A 266 -3.71 -4.10 -19.19
C SER A 266 -4.78 -3.96 -18.10
N LEU A 267 -4.59 -4.58 -16.93
CA LEU A 267 -5.62 -4.69 -15.90
C LEU A 267 -6.14 -3.33 -15.43
N LEU A 268 -5.23 -2.39 -15.16
CA LEU A 268 -5.60 -1.09 -14.59
C LEU A 268 -6.05 -0.09 -15.66
N ASN A 269 -5.45 -0.15 -16.85
CA ASN A 269 -5.64 0.82 -17.95
C ASN A 269 -5.75 2.28 -17.45
N LEU A 270 -4.87 2.67 -16.51
CA LEU A 270 -4.79 4.02 -15.97
C LEU A 270 -3.53 4.72 -16.47
N SER A 271 -3.64 6.00 -16.83
CA SER A 271 -2.47 6.78 -17.22
C SER A 271 -1.61 7.11 -15.98
N PRO A 272 -0.26 7.10 -16.13
CA PRO A 272 0.62 7.51 -15.02
C PRO A 272 0.29 8.90 -14.48
N LEU A 273 -0.12 9.82 -15.36
CA LEU A 273 -0.52 11.17 -14.97
C LEU A 273 -1.79 11.14 -14.11
N ALA A 274 -2.79 10.32 -14.48
CA ALA A 274 -4.02 10.17 -13.71
C ALA A 274 -3.72 9.61 -12.31
N ILE A 275 -2.77 8.67 -12.20
CA ILE A 275 -2.33 8.13 -10.91
C ILE A 275 -1.66 9.21 -10.07
N LEU A 276 -0.76 10.03 -10.63
CA LEU A 276 -0.09 11.11 -9.91
C LEU A 276 -1.08 12.19 -9.42
N ILE A 277 -2.00 12.61 -10.29
CA ILE A 277 -3.04 13.57 -9.92
C ILE A 277 -3.96 12.97 -8.84
N GLY A 278 -4.35 11.72 -9.00
CA GLY A 278 -5.16 11.01 -8.01
C GLY A 278 -4.46 10.89 -6.66
N LEU A 279 -3.15 10.60 -6.63
CA LEU A 279 -2.35 10.59 -5.41
C LEU A 279 -2.32 11.95 -4.71
N ALA A 280 -2.08 13.02 -5.47
CA ALA A 280 -2.09 14.38 -4.93
C ALA A 280 -3.48 14.73 -4.38
N PHE A 281 -4.54 14.42 -5.11
CA PHE A 281 -5.92 14.70 -4.74
C PHE A 281 -6.35 13.93 -3.48
N TRP A 282 -6.23 12.61 -3.49
CA TRP A 282 -6.65 11.79 -2.36
C TRP A 282 -5.71 11.93 -1.16
N GLY A 283 -4.42 12.21 -1.42
CA GLY A 283 -3.44 12.52 -0.38
C GLY A 283 -3.76 13.80 0.37
N THR A 284 -4.22 14.85 -0.32
CA THR A 284 -4.62 16.12 0.34
C THR A 284 -5.94 15.98 1.11
N ILE A 285 -6.86 15.13 0.65
CA ILE A 285 -8.18 14.96 1.29
C ILE A 285 -8.11 14.02 2.50
N TRP A 286 -7.45 12.87 2.37
CA TRP A 286 -7.45 11.80 3.37
C TRP A 286 -6.06 11.41 3.86
N GLY A 287 -5.00 12.11 3.44
CA GLY A 287 -3.62 11.79 3.83
C GLY A 287 -3.14 10.44 3.31
N ILE A 288 -2.36 9.74 4.13
CA ILE A 288 -1.79 8.41 3.79
C ILE A 288 -2.87 7.38 3.40
N PRO A 289 -4.00 7.23 4.13
CA PRO A 289 -5.10 6.38 3.68
C PRO A 289 -5.61 6.71 2.29
N GLY A 290 -5.71 8.00 1.93
CA GLY A 290 -6.13 8.43 0.61
C GLY A 290 -5.16 8.03 -0.49
N MET A 291 -3.86 8.16 -0.24
CA MET A 291 -2.82 7.71 -1.19
C MET A 291 -2.86 6.19 -1.40
N PHE A 292 -3.06 5.43 -0.34
CA PHE A 292 -3.20 3.97 -0.37
C PHE A 292 -4.41 3.52 -1.21
N LEU A 293 -5.52 4.23 -1.10
CA LEU A 293 -6.78 3.91 -1.76
C LEU A 293 -6.89 4.49 -3.18
N CYS A 294 -5.91 5.29 -3.61
CA CYS A 294 -5.94 6.02 -4.88
C CYS A 294 -6.23 5.11 -6.08
N ILE A 295 -5.47 4.02 -6.26
CA ILE A 295 -5.65 3.11 -7.41
C ILE A 295 -7.02 2.41 -7.40
N PRO A 296 -7.47 1.75 -6.31
CA PRO A 296 -8.81 1.18 -6.26
C PRO A 296 -9.91 2.18 -6.63
N ILE A 297 -9.84 3.39 -6.10
CA ILE A 297 -10.85 4.44 -6.40
C ILE A 297 -10.80 4.84 -7.88
N LEU A 298 -9.62 5.06 -8.45
CA LEU A 298 -9.47 5.41 -9.86
C LEU A 298 -9.94 4.30 -10.79
N VAL A 299 -9.67 3.04 -10.47
CA VAL A 299 -10.14 1.88 -11.26
C VAL A 299 -11.67 1.82 -11.25
N ILE A 300 -12.29 1.93 -10.08
CA ILE A 300 -13.76 1.96 -9.96
C ILE A 300 -14.35 3.14 -10.75
N ALA A 301 -13.79 4.32 -10.57
CA ALA A 301 -14.23 5.53 -11.27
C ALA A 301 -14.10 5.36 -12.80
N ASN A 302 -12.97 4.86 -13.28
CA ASN A 302 -12.74 4.62 -14.71
C ASN A 302 -13.77 3.64 -15.30
N ILE A 303 -14.02 2.52 -14.63
CA ILE A 303 -15.02 1.54 -15.09
C ILE A 303 -16.43 2.16 -15.11
N ILE A 304 -16.80 2.92 -14.08
CA ILE A 304 -18.11 3.58 -14.03
C ILE A 304 -18.21 4.58 -15.17
N PHE A 305 -17.26 5.50 -15.33
CA PHE A 305 -17.28 6.53 -16.36
C PHE A 305 -17.28 5.97 -17.79
N ALA A 306 -16.60 4.85 -18.03
CA ALA A 306 -16.61 4.14 -19.31
C ALA A 306 -18.01 3.62 -19.72
N ASN A 307 -18.89 3.37 -18.75
CA ASN A 307 -20.20 2.78 -19.00
C ASN A 307 -21.33 3.80 -19.21
N PHE A 308 -21.08 5.11 -19.01
CA PHE A 308 -22.05 6.18 -19.24
C PHE A 308 -21.55 7.12 -20.35
N SER A 309 -22.37 7.33 -21.39
CA SER A 309 -22.01 8.17 -22.52
C SER A 309 -21.66 9.63 -22.15
N SER A 310 -22.33 10.18 -21.13
CA SER A 310 -22.09 11.53 -20.63
C SER A 310 -20.73 11.72 -19.95
N THR A 311 -20.16 10.66 -19.38
CA THR A 311 -18.89 10.69 -18.62
C THR A 311 -17.77 9.90 -19.30
N TYR A 312 -18.01 9.36 -20.48
CA TYR A 312 -17.03 8.56 -21.24
C TYR A 312 -15.72 9.32 -21.50
N TRP A 313 -15.81 10.64 -21.77
CA TRP A 313 -14.63 11.49 -21.96
C TRP A 313 -13.69 11.51 -20.74
N ILE A 314 -14.23 11.39 -19.52
CA ILE A 314 -13.42 11.30 -18.28
C ILE A 314 -12.65 9.97 -18.27
N SER A 315 -13.29 8.88 -18.66
CA SER A 315 -12.62 7.57 -18.75
C SER A 315 -11.49 7.60 -19.77
N VAL A 316 -11.67 8.28 -20.91
CA VAL A 316 -10.60 8.45 -21.91
C VAL A 316 -9.40 9.20 -21.31
N LEU A 317 -9.64 10.26 -20.53
CA LEU A 317 -8.57 11.03 -19.87
C LEU A 317 -7.85 10.21 -18.78
N LEU A 318 -8.56 9.33 -18.08
CA LEU A 318 -7.98 8.46 -17.06
C LEU A 318 -7.21 7.29 -17.66
N SER A 319 -7.51 6.87 -18.88
CA SER A 319 -6.94 5.70 -19.53
C SER A 319 -5.50 5.91 -19.98
N GLY A 320 -4.67 4.85 -19.84
CA GLY A 320 -3.29 4.84 -20.30
C GLY A 320 -3.12 4.40 -21.75
N ASN A 321 -4.12 3.72 -22.34
CA ASN A 321 -4.10 3.23 -23.71
C ASN A 321 -5.27 3.80 -24.50
N GLU A 322 -5.10 3.92 -25.85
CA GLU A 322 -6.13 4.43 -26.77
C GLU A 322 -7.43 3.59 -26.80
N LYS A 323 -7.38 2.35 -26.34
CA LYS A 323 -8.57 1.47 -26.27
C LYS A 323 -9.14 1.50 -24.86
N VAL A 324 -10.17 2.31 -24.68
CA VAL A 324 -11.07 2.22 -23.53
C VAL A 324 -11.93 0.97 -23.74
N SER A 325 -11.63 -0.11 -23.03
CA SER A 325 -12.36 -1.38 -23.12
C SER A 325 -13.46 -1.45 -22.06
#